data_49ec454dd9ce75d6fde58373bf3e7b0b
#
_entry.id   49ec454dd9ce75d6fde58373bf3e7b0b
#
_cell.length_a   1.000
_cell.length_b   1.000
_cell.length_c   1.000
_cell.angle_alpha   90.00
_cell.angle_beta   90.00
_cell.angle_gamma   90.00
#
_symmetry.space_group_name_H-M   'P 1'
#
loop_
_entity.id
_entity.type
_entity.pdbx_description
1 polymer ?
#
loop_
_entity_poly.entity_id
_entity_poly.type
_entity_poly.pdbx_seq_one_letter_code
_entity_poly.pdbx_strand_id
1 'polypeptide(L)'
;MKSKTSGDTIHRISVIVPKNPFVSPELQEKKLCLCALDVTKLMVWWPGKPHDPDRDARKVKAIQRSLDWKRVAHIAAYLLQEEISDAPTKLDKYFTDIYEPKKNEPGREWPPRVTSNITPIPSEFPTFSNVLVHVNGAKFKLAKEPDTGTLTFDENDPSLIFSVIDGQHRINGAYFAVKLRQEQDADAEWQIPAEVFLDLDAPNEVRKQAQIFIDVNFNQKKVDRSLVADLYPTARAGRDPLDFKERAQDIGRKLMLETGPLVGMIQIPGIRYGVKDVIALATLNGKIEDVLPILEKCSVEGLEAQTEFLAQCLTAWLDASGRFESKKALKRGRLDSQNVAYQGRILVSILDLVPAMLWELRKTKTPLVSSKAQERLTRWLHDAADRAALLDNDVFIGKTEFKNRKYLGSGGIGLFRDTLWAALGTKPVPRRADPEKIAMVAGRIQSKVYRALGI
;
A
#
# COMPACT_ATOMS: atom_id res chain seq x y z
N MET A 1 20.31 -14.01 48.07
CA MET A 1 19.85 -14.45 46.75
C MET A 1 18.54 -15.20 46.93
N LYS A 2 17.40 -14.55 46.74
CA LYS A 2 16.10 -15.23 46.74
C LYS A 2 15.83 -15.71 45.32
N SER A 3 15.63 -17.02 45.12
CA SER A 3 15.25 -17.61 43.86
C SER A 3 13.94 -16.99 43.39
N LYS A 4 13.97 -16.31 42.25
CA LYS A 4 12.74 -16.01 41.52
C LYS A 4 12.11 -17.34 41.13
N THR A 5 10.98 -17.66 41.74
CA THR A 5 10.06 -18.71 41.25
C THR A 5 9.79 -18.43 39.76
N SER A 6 10.12 -19.38 38.90
CA SER A 6 9.71 -19.36 37.50
C SER A 6 8.18 -19.32 37.48
N GLY A 7 7.63 -18.15 37.18
CA GLY A 7 6.20 -18.02 36.93
C GLY A 7 5.78 -18.99 35.84
N ASP A 8 4.57 -19.53 35.99
CA ASP A 8 3.99 -20.46 35.04
C ASP A 8 3.88 -19.76 33.66
N THR A 9 4.75 -20.13 32.71
CA THR A 9 4.80 -19.56 31.36
C THR A 9 3.74 -20.15 30.44
N ILE A 10 2.99 -21.12 30.95
CA ILE A 10 1.94 -21.82 30.22
C ILE A 10 0.62 -21.07 30.39
N HIS A 11 0.13 -20.51 29.29
CA HIS A 11 -1.17 -19.86 29.22
C HIS A 11 -2.26 -20.83 28.78
N ARG A 12 -3.44 -20.73 29.40
CA ARG A 12 -4.66 -21.47 29.03
C ARG A 12 -5.80 -20.50 28.85
N ILE A 13 -6.36 -20.48 27.64
CA ILE A 13 -7.45 -19.57 27.27
C ILE A 13 -8.66 -20.40 26.89
N SER A 14 -9.80 -20.14 27.54
CA SER A 14 -11.08 -20.73 27.14
C SER A 14 -11.53 -20.12 25.82
N VAL A 15 -11.99 -20.95 24.91
CA VAL A 15 -12.40 -20.53 23.57
C VAL A 15 -13.75 -21.12 23.19
N ILE A 16 -14.47 -20.42 22.32
CA ILE A 16 -15.68 -20.88 21.66
C ILE A 16 -15.31 -21.19 20.20
N VAL A 17 -15.78 -22.32 19.70
CA VAL A 17 -15.59 -22.69 18.29
C VAL A 17 -16.88 -22.38 17.54
N PRO A 18 -16.90 -21.34 16.70
CA PRO A 18 -18.11 -20.96 15.99
C PRO A 18 -18.47 -22.00 14.95
N LYS A 19 -19.74 -22.40 14.90
CA LYS A 19 -20.27 -23.23 13.80
C LYS A 19 -20.47 -22.38 12.57
N ASN A 20 -19.74 -22.67 11.52
CA ASN A 20 -19.93 -22.03 10.22
C ASN A 20 -20.45 -23.05 9.19
N PRO A 21 -21.74 -23.01 8.82
CA PRO A 21 -22.34 -23.99 7.90
C PRO A 21 -21.76 -23.92 6.47
N PHE A 22 -21.01 -22.89 6.15
CA PHE A 22 -20.40 -22.70 4.82
C PHE A 22 -18.94 -23.18 4.74
N VAL A 23 -18.40 -23.70 5.85
CA VAL A 23 -17.04 -24.24 5.92
C VAL A 23 -17.13 -25.71 6.26
N SER A 24 -16.33 -26.57 5.63
CA SER A 24 -16.36 -28.00 5.95
C SER A 24 -16.02 -28.23 7.43
N PRO A 25 -16.64 -29.22 8.08
CA PRO A 25 -16.40 -29.53 9.49
C PRO A 25 -14.91 -29.68 9.84
N GLU A 26 -14.13 -30.30 8.95
CA GLU A 26 -12.68 -30.50 9.12
C GLU A 26 -11.87 -29.19 9.12
N LEU A 27 -12.34 -28.16 8.41
CA LEU A 27 -11.75 -26.81 8.41
C LEU A 27 -12.23 -25.99 9.60
N GLN A 28 -13.46 -26.23 10.10
CA GLN A 28 -14.00 -25.53 11.26
C GLN A 28 -13.29 -25.92 12.56
N GLU A 29 -13.11 -27.21 12.79
CA GLU A 29 -12.68 -27.75 14.09
C GLU A 29 -11.25 -27.36 14.49
N LYS A 30 -10.46 -26.84 13.59
CA LYS A 30 -9.00 -26.68 13.83
C LYS A 30 -8.45 -25.27 13.57
N LYS A 31 -9.23 -24.32 13.08
CA LYS A 31 -8.62 -23.09 12.53
C LYS A 31 -9.19 -21.76 13.00
N LEU A 32 -10.34 -21.75 13.62
CA LEU A 32 -10.96 -20.52 14.11
C LEU A 32 -11.59 -20.72 15.47
N CYS A 33 -11.24 -19.87 16.43
CA CYS A 33 -11.92 -19.80 17.71
C CYS A 33 -12.14 -18.35 18.15
N LEU A 34 -13.10 -18.16 19.04
CA LEU A 34 -13.41 -16.88 19.66
C LEU A 34 -12.99 -16.92 21.12
N CYS A 35 -12.35 -15.85 21.59
CA CYS A 35 -11.96 -15.72 23.00
C CYS A 35 -11.87 -14.26 23.41
N ALA A 36 -11.65 -14.04 24.71
CA ALA A 36 -11.24 -12.76 25.25
C ALA A 36 -9.74 -12.81 25.58
N LEU A 37 -8.98 -11.86 25.08
CA LEU A 37 -7.54 -11.76 25.31
C LEU A 37 -7.23 -10.57 26.18
N ASP A 38 -6.42 -10.78 27.23
CA ASP A 38 -5.85 -9.70 28.01
C ASP A 38 -4.94 -8.84 27.11
N VAL A 39 -5.24 -7.55 27.05
CA VAL A 39 -4.56 -6.60 26.17
C VAL A 39 -3.09 -6.45 26.52
N THR A 40 -2.75 -6.49 27.81
CA THR A 40 -1.35 -6.32 28.25
C THR A 40 -0.51 -7.52 27.87
N LYS A 41 -1.06 -8.73 28.04
CA LYS A 41 -0.41 -9.99 27.64
C LYS A 41 -0.29 -10.07 26.12
N LEU A 42 -1.35 -9.70 25.38
CA LEU A 42 -1.33 -9.69 23.93
C LEU A 42 -0.21 -8.77 23.38
N MET A 43 0.04 -7.63 24.02
CA MET A 43 1.14 -6.74 23.65
C MET A 43 2.52 -7.36 23.88
N VAL A 44 2.66 -8.30 24.82
CA VAL A 44 3.90 -9.06 25.04
C VAL A 44 4.06 -10.18 24.03
N TRP A 45 2.98 -10.95 23.78
CA TRP A 45 3.00 -12.10 22.87
C TRP A 45 3.13 -11.75 21.41
N TRP A 46 2.83 -10.52 21.05
CA TRP A 46 2.88 -10.04 19.66
C TRP A 46 4.25 -9.42 19.33
N PRO A 47 5.23 -10.22 18.88
CA PRO A 47 6.60 -9.74 18.63
C PRO A 47 6.72 -8.90 17.35
N GLY A 48 5.87 -9.15 16.36
CA GLY A 48 5.77 -8.39 15.12
C GLY A 48 5.06 -7.06 15.29
N LYS A 49 5.43 -6.35 16.34
CA LYS A 49 4.83 -5.08 16.75
C LYS A 49 4.48 -4.21 15.55
N PRO A 50 3.32 -3.51 15.57
CA PRO A 50 2.79 -2.76 14.43
C PRO A 50 3.71 -1.66 13.94
N HIS A 51 4.81 -1.52 14.62
CA HIS A 51 5.84 -0.56 14.37
C HIS A 51 6.99 -1.12 13.54
N ASP A 52 6.81 -2.22 12.86
CA ASP A 52 7.67 -2.42 11.71
C ASP A 52 7.21 -1.43 10.63
N PRO A 53 7.78 -0.21 10.66
CA PRO A 53 7.48 0.84 9.72
C PRO A 53 8.04 0.48 8.34
N ASP A 54 8.83 -0.56 8.31
CA ASP A 54 9.27 -1.28 7.14
C ASP A 54 8.17 -2.18 6.57
N ARG A 55 6.94 -1.74 6.66
CA ARG A 55 6.04 -1.92 5.54
C ARG A 55 6.60 -1.13 4.35
N ASP A 56 7.88 -1.30 4.21
CA ASP A 56 8.56 -1.04 2.97
C ASP A 56 7.90 -1.97 1.96
N ALA A 57 7.34 -1.40 0.90
CA ALA A 57 6.86 -2.16 -0.25
C ALA A 57 7.89 -3.21 -0.74
N ARG A 58 9.12 -3.07 -0.33
CA ARG A 58 10.25 -3.95 -0.57
C ARG A 58 10.27 -5.20 0.32
N LYS A 59 9.60 -5.20 1.46
CA LYS A 59 9.53 -6.36 2.36
C LYS A 59 8.13 -6.97 2.34
N VAL A 60 7.96 -7.98 1.52
CA VAL A 60 6.71 -8.71 1.22
C VAL A 60 5.94 -9.25 2.45
N LYS A 61 6.47 -9.10 3.66
CA LYS A 61 5.98 -9.80 4.84
C LYS A 61 5.02 -9.02 5.75
N ALA A 62 4.81 -7.74 5.53
CA ALA A 62 4.00 -6.93 6.46
C ALA A 62 2.59 -6.64 5.92
N ILE A 63 1.57 -7.16 6.59
CA ILE A 63 0.16 -6.91 6.27
C ILE A 63 -0.33 -5.62 6.93
N GLN A 64 0.28 -5.24 8.06
CA GLN A 64 -0.16 -4.13 8.89
C GLN A 64 0.20 -2.75 8.33
N ARG A 65 -0.66 -1.76 8.56
CA ARG A 65 -0.39 -0.33 8.28
C ARG A 65 0.45 0.27 9.40
N SER A 66 1.10 1.39 9.15
CA SER A 66 1.64 2.22 10.22
C SER A 66 0.53 2.62 11.20
N LEU A 67 0.85 2.68 12.50
CA LEU A 67 -0.10 3.15 13.50
C LEU A 67 -0.41 4.64 13.29
N ASP A 68 -1.69 4.97 13.36
CA ASP A 68 -2.14 6.34 13.56
C ASP A 68 -2.29 6.57 15.08
N TRP A 69 -1.29 7.19 15.67
CA TRP A 69 -1.25 7.45 17.11
C TRP A 69 -2.35 8.36 17.62
N LYS A 70 -2.82 9.28 16.78
CA LYS A 70 -4.00 10.09 17.10
C LYS A 70 -5.24 9.21 17.26
N ARG A 71 -5.39 8.21 16.38
CA ARG A 71 -6.47 7.22 16.48
C ARG A 71 -6.32 6.34 17.71
N VAL A 72 -5.10 5.93 18.07
CA VAL A 72 -4.80 5.18 19.31
C VAL A 72 -5.27 5.98 20.53
N ALA A 73 -4.88 7.26 20.61
CA ALA A 73 -5.26 8.13 21.72
C ALA A 73 -6.80 8.38 21.79
N HIS A 74 -7.47 8.56 20.64
CA HIS A 74 -8.93 8.67 20.61
C HIS A 74 -9.64 7.39 21.06
N ILE A 75 -9.12 6.21 20.72
CA ILE A 75 -9.68 4.95 21.19
C ILE A 75 -9.52 4.85 22.72
N ALA A 76 -8.36 5.22 23.27
CA ALA A 76 -8.15 5.20 24.71
C ALA A 76 -9.08 6.16 25.45
N ALA A 77 -9.21 7.42 24.98
CA ALA A 77 -10.15 8.39 25.54
C ALA A 77 -11.60 7.89 25.49
N TYR A 78 -11.99 7.27 24.35
CA TYR A 78 -13.32 6.67 24.18
C TYR A 78 -13.57 5.54 25.18
N LEU A 79 -12.59 4.65 25.42
CA LEU A 79 -12.74 3.54 26.37
C LEU A 79 -12.82 4.04 27.82
N LEU A 80 -12.01 5.03 28.16
CA LEU A 80 -11.99 5.61 29.51
C LEU A 80 -13.19 6.53 29.76
N GLN A 81 -13.83 7.07 28.71
CA GLN A 81 -14.79 8.16 28.78
C GLN A 81 -14.25 9.39 29.50
N GLU A 82 -12.94 9.58 29.43
CA GLU A 82 -12.21 10.67 30.08
C GLU A 82 -11.33 11.40 29.05
N GLU A 83 -11.10 12.70 29.29
CA GLU A 83 -10.18 13.48 28.50
C GLU A 83 -8.73 13.05 28.84
N ILE A 84 -7.93 12.80 27.81
CA ILE A 84 -6.49 12.51 27.98
C ILE A 84 -5.73 13.82 27.79
N SER A 85 -5.29 14.41 28.88
CA SER A 85 -4.37 15.53 28.88
C SER A 85 -2.94 15.03 28.62
N ASP A 86 -2.13 15.86 27.93
CA ASP A 86 -0.72 15.57 27.63
C ASP A 86 -0.50 14.19 26.97
N ALA A 87 -1.38 13.86 26.03
CA ALA A 87 -1.34 12.59 25.31
C ALA A 87 0.03 12.28 24.65
N PRO A 88 0.78 13.24 24.07
CA PRO A 88 2.10 12.95 23.50
C PRO A 88 3.10 12.37 24.52
N THR A 89 3.23 12.98 25.69
CA THR A 89 4.15 12.53 26.75
C THR A 89 3.74 11.16 27.29
N LYS A 90 2.44 10.94 27.48
CA LYS A 90 1.91 9.66 27.96
C LYS A 90 2.10 8.53 26.94
N LEU A 91 1.91 8.80 25.66
CA LEU A 91 2.21 7.84 24.59
C LEU A 91 3.69 7.49 24.58
N ASP A 92 4.57 8.48 24.67
CA ASP A 92 6.01 8.26 24.75
C ASP A 92 6.36 7.35 25.95
N LYS A 93 5.85 7.69 27.15
CA LYS A 93 6.07 6.93 28.39
C LYS A 93 5.71 5.46 28.28
N TYR A 94 4.54 5.12 27.70
CA TYR A 94 4.04 3.74 27.69
C TYR A 94 4.45 2.92 26.48
N PHE A 95 4.89 3.56 25.41
CA PHE A 95 5.19 2.85 24.17
C PHE A 95 6.67 2.85 23.78
N THR A 96 7.53 3.63 24.45
CA THR A 96 8.97 3.68 24.16
C THR A 96 9.63 2.30 24.28
N ASP A 97 9.27 1.52 25.31
CA ASP A 97 9.84 0.19 25.52
C ASP A 97 9.28 -0.87 24.56
N ILE A 98 8.08 -0.62 24.00
CA ILE A 98 7.41 -1.53 23.08
C ILE A 98 7.85 -1.25 21.64
N TYR A 99 7.96 0.02 21.32
CA TYR A 99 8.32 0.52 20.02
C TYR A 99 9.63 1.27 20.09
N GLU A 100 10.76 0.60 19.86
CA GLU A 100 12.03 1.32 19.77
C GLU A 100 11.93 2.42 18.73
N PRO A 101 12.06 3.70 19.12
CA PRO A 101 12.04 4.78 18.17
C PRO A 101 13.29 4.68 17.31
N LYS A 102 13.15 4.33 16.05
CA LYS A 102 14.22 4.54 15.06
C LYS A 102 14.35 6.04 14.83
N LYS A 103 14.99 6.72 15.78
CA LYS A 103 15.10 8.19 15.92
C LYS A 103 15.64 8.92 14.67
N ASN A 104 16.20 8.22 13.69
CA ASN A 104 16.94 8.80 12.58
C ASN A 104 16.35 8.50 11.20
N GLU A 105 15.13 7.95 11.11
CA GLU A 105 14.54 7.70 9.79
C GLU A 105 13.75 8.93 9.29
N PRO A 106 14.11 9.45 8.10
CA PRO A 106 13.41 10.59 7.51
C PRO A 106 11.93 10.26 7.29
N GLY A 107 11.05 11.10 7.81
CA GLY A 107 9.60 10.96 7.61
C GLY A 107 8.85 10.31 8.76
N ARG A 108 9.52 9.90 9.84
CA ARG A 108 8.90 9.41 11.07
C ARG A 108 8.90 10.46 12.15
N GLU A 109 7.71 10.93 12.46
CA GLU A 109 7.49 11.77 13.64
C GLU A 109 7.21 10.84 14.83
N TRP A 110 8.13 10.76 15.77
CA TRP A 110 7.92 10.17 17.10
C TRP A 110 8.21 11.21 18.18
N PRO A 111 7.38 11.40 19.17
CA PRO A 111 5.96 11.01 19.19
C PRO A 111 5.20 11.73 18.07
N PRO A 112 4.14 11.10 17.53
CA PRO A 112 3.39 11.72 16.45
C PRO A 112 2.73 13.02 16.92
N ARG A 113 2.40 13.92 15.98
CA ARG A 113 1.63 15.13 16.25
C ARG A 113 0.24 14.80 16.77
N VAL A 114 0.15 14.43 18.03
CA VAL A 114 -1.09 14.30 18.77
C VAL A 114 -1.36 15.65 19.42
N THR A 115 -2.59 16.14 19.36
CA THR A 115 -2.99 17.34 20.12
C THR A 115 -2.80 17.05 21.61
N SER A 116 -2.41 18.05 22.39
CA SER A 116 -2.15 17.90 23.84
C SER A 116 -3.30 17.26 24.60
N ASN A 117 -4.53 17.53 24.19
CA ASN A 117 -5.75 17.01 24.82
C ASN A 117 -6.57 16.23 23.81
N ILE A 118 -7.05 15.07 24.23
CA ILE A 118 -7.95 14.20 23.45
C ILE A 118 -9.27 14.07 24.20
N THR A 119 -10.31 14.67 23.66
CA THR A 119 -11.66 14.58 24.21
C THR A 119 -12.32 13.28 23.77
N PRO A 120 -12.99 12.52 24.66
CA PRO A 120 -13.69 11.30 24.31
C PRO A 120 -14.95 11.59 23.47
N ILE A 121 -15.35 10.63 22.65
CA ILE A 121 -16.70 10.58 22.09
C ILE A 121 -17.60 9.98 23.20
N PRO A 122 -18.65 10.66 23.67
CA PRO A 122 -19.52 10.15 24.73
C PRO A 122 -20.17 8.82 24.35
N SER A 123 -20.15 7.86 25.25
CA SER A 123 -20.79 6.56 25.10
C SER A 123 -21.16 5.99 26.46
N GLU A 124 -22.36 5.46 26.60
CA GLU A 124 -22.77 4.74 27.80
C GLU A 124 -22.11 3.36 27.90
N PHE A 125 -21.79 2.78 26.76
CA PHE A 125 -21.17 1.46 26.64
C PHE A 125 -19.99 1.51 25.68
N PRO A 126 -18.82 2.03 26.14
CA PRO A 126 -17.65 2.11 25.29
C PRO A 126 -17.16 0.71 24.93
N THR A 127 -17.30 0.33 23.68
CA THR A 127 -16.89 -0.94 23.14
C THR A 127 -16.39 -0.83 21.70
N PHE A 128 -15.76 -1.87 21.19
CA PHE A 128 -15.37 -1.96 19.78
C PHE A 128 -15.45 -3.40 19.28
N SER A 129 -15.42 -3.57 17.98
CA SER A 129 -15.49 -4.90 17.33
C SER A 129 -14.27 -5.76 17.65
N ASN A 130 -14.41 -7.08 17.42
CA ASN A 130 -13.34 -8.07 17.62
C ASN A 130 -12.03 -7.67 16.94
N VAL A 131 -10.93 -8.12 17.52
CA VAL A 131 -9.62 -8.11 16.85
C VAL A 131 -9.40 -9.45 16.17
N LEU A 132 -8.67 -9.46 15.07
CA LEU A 132 -8.32 -10.67 14.35
C LEU A 132 -6.86 -11.00 14.62
N VAL A 133 -6.62 -12.15 15.19
CA VAL A 133 -5.29 -12.61 15.61
C VAL A 133 -5.01 -13.97 14.97
N HIS A 134 -3.80 -14.16 14.51
CA HIS A 134 -3.29 -15.46 14.12
C HIS A 134 -2.32 -15.96 15.17
N VAL A 135 -2.44 -17.23 15.53
CA VAL A 135 -1.54 -17.90 16.46
C VAL A 135 -1.05 -19.20 15.84
N ASN A 136 0.26 -19.35 15.77
CA ASN A 136 0.93 -20.58 15.37
C ASN A 136 1.71 -21.16 16.56
N GLY A 137 1.80 -22.48 16.66
CA GLY A 137 2.50 -23.17 17.75
C GLY A 137 1.68 -23.36 19.03
N ALA A 138 0.42 -22.91 19.07
CA ALA A 138 -0.46 -23.16 20.19
C ALA A 138 -1.14 -24.54 20.08
N LYS A 139 -1.35 -25.21 21.22
CA LYS A 139 -2.11 -26.45 21.28
C LYS A 139 -3.58 -26.15 21.52
N PHE A 140 -4.43 -26.66 20.64
CA PHE A 140 -5.88 -26.55 20.77
C PHE A 140 -6.48 -27.89 21.19
N LYS A 141 -7.37 -27.86 22.18
CA LYS A 141 -8.12 -29.03 22.67
C LYS A 141 -9.58 -28.67 22.78
N LEU A 142 -10.45 -29.42 22.08
CA LEU A 142 -11.87 -29.32 22.26
C LEU A 142 -12.25 -29.83 23.67
N ALA A 143 -13.20 -29.18 24.30
CA ALA A 143 -13.80 -29.61 25.54
C ALA A 143 -14.86 -30.72 25.25
N LYS A 144 -15.36 -31.37 26.32
CA LYS A 144 -16.48 -32.31 26.21
C LYS A 144 -17.79 -31.61 25.86
N GLU A 145 -17.92 -30.34 26.24
CA GLU A 145 -19.07 -29.53 25.86
C GLU A 145 -18.96 -29.10 24.41
N PRO A 146 -20.05 -29.19 23.63
CA PRO A 146 -20.03 -28.81 22.24
C PRO A 146 -19.66 -27.32 22.09
N ASP A 147 -18.91 -27.04 21.06
CA ASP A 147 -18.52 -25.67 20.66
C ASP A 147 -17.58 -24.91 21.63
N THR A 148 -16.98 -25.61 22.59
CA THR A 148 -16.01 -25.04 23.52
C THR A 148 -14.66 -25.74 23.45
N GLY A 149 -13.61 -25.06 23.86
CA GLY A 149 -12.27 -25.63 23.88
C GLY A 149 -11.30 -24.84 24.74
N THR A 150 -10.07 -25.26 24.73
CA THR A 150 -8.96 -24.58 25.41
C THR A 150 -7.79 -24.43 24.47
N LEU A 151 -7.32 -23.21 24.33
CA LEU A 151 -6.08 -22.87 23.68
C LEU A 151 -4.96 -22.83 24.73
N THR A 152 -3.89 -23.59 24.51
CA THR A 152 -2.76 -23.68 25.43
C THR A 152 -1.47 -23.39 24.67
N PHE A 153 -0.62 -22.51 25.22
CA PHE A 153 0.69 -22.21 24.65
C PHE A 153 1.67 -21.81 25.77
N ASP A 154 2.94 -21.98 25.48
CA ASP A 154 4.04 -21.49 26.31
C ASP A 154 4.60 -20.20 25.70
N GLU A 155 4.58 -19.10 26.44
CA GLU A 155 5.08 -17.81 25.93
C GLU A 155 6.58 -17.81 25.64
N ASN A 156 7.33 -18.76 26.16
CA ASN A 156 8.77 -18.94 25.91
C ASN A 156 9.05 -19.92 24.76
N ASP A 157 8.01 -20.52 24.16
CA ASP A 157 8.20 -21.41 23.03
C ASP A 157 8.65 -20.58 21.80
N PRO A 158 9.86 -20.81 21.25
CA PRO A 158 10.35 -20.06 20.11
C PRO A 158 9.54 -20.32 18.82
N SER A 159 8.72 -21.37 18.79
CA SER A 159 7.81 -21.65 17.67
C SER A 159 6.48 -20.89 17.78
N LEU A 160 6.20 -20.27 18.93
CA LEU A 160 4.99 -19.49 19.14
C LEU A 160 5.06 -18.19 18.34
N ILE A 161 4.10 -18.02 17.45
CA ILE A 161 3.95 -16.80 16.64
C ILE A 161 2.56 -16.24 16.90
N PHE A 162 2.53 -15.01 17.40
CA PHE A 162 1.33 -14.19 17.44
C PHE A 162 1.41 -13.10 16.38
N SER A 163 0.39 -13.00 15.54
CA SER A 163 0.27 -11.95 14.53
C SER A 163 -1.11 -11.32 14.60
N VAL A 164 -1.19 -10.01 14.58
CA VAL A 164 -2.46 -9.30 14.49
C VAL A 164 -2.80 -9.12 13.02
N ILE A 165 -3.93 -9.69 12.57
CA ILE A 165 -4.42 -9.54 11.19
C ILE A 165 -5.16 -8.21 11.04
N ASP A 166 -6.08 -7.91 11.97
CA ASP A 166 -6.79 -6.62 12.06
C ASP A 166 -7.00 -6.20 13.50
N GLY A 167 -7.12 -4.88 13.73
CA GLY A 167 -7.40 -4.31 15.04
C GLY A 167 -6.20 -3.74 15.78
N GLN A 168 -5.05 -3.56 15.13
CA GLN A 168 -3.86 -3.00 15.77
C GLN A 168 -4.11 -1.68 16.52
N HIS A 169 -4.92 -0.77 15.96
CA HIS A 169 -5.26 0.49 16.64
C HIS A 169 -6.13 0.25 17.87
N ARG A 170 -7.02 -0.76 17.82
CA ARG A 170 -7.88 -1.15 18.93
C ARG A 170 -7.06 -1.73 20.08
N ILE A 171 -6.14 -2.64 19.77
CA ILE A 171 -5.23 -3.24 20.77
C ILE A 171 -4.38 -2.17 21.42
N ASN A 172 -3.73 -1.32 20.63
CA ASN A 172 -2.87 -0.26 21.17
C ASN A 172 -3.67 0.80 21.94
N GLY A 173 -4.88 1.16 21.48
CA GLY A 173 -5.77 2.08 22.18
C GLY A 173 -6.26 1.52 23.51
N ALA A 174 -6.64 0.24 23.55
CA ALA A 174 -7.03 -0.43 24.77
C ALA A 174 -5.84 -0.58 25.74
N TYR A 175 -4.68 -0.95 25.24
CA TYR A 175 -3.46 -0.97 26.06
C TYR A 175 -3.14 0.38 26.66
N PHE A 176 -3.24 1.45 25.88
CA PHE A 176 -3.03 2.81 26.37
C PHE A 176 -4.05 3.19 27.44
N ALA A 177 -5.33 2.84 27.25
CA ALA A 177 -6.35 3.04 28.27
C ALA A 177 -6.05 2.30 29.57
N VAL A 178 -5.64 1.02 29.49
CA VAL A 178 -5.23 0.23 30.67
C VAL A 178 -4.06 0.89 31.39
N LYS A 179 -3.03 1.33 30.67
CA LYS A 179 -1.87 1.98 31.27
C LYS A 179 -2.23 3.30 31.97
N LEU A 180 -3.12 4.07 31.39
CA LEU A 180 -3.63 5.29 32.04
C LEU A 180 -4.45 4.97 33.29
N ARG A 181 -5.28 3.93 33.24
CA ARG A 181 -6.07 3.51 34.40
C ARG A 181 -5.18 2.91 35.49
N GLN A 182 -4.13 2.18 35.15
CA GLN A 182 -3.16 1.60 36.09
C GLN A 182 -2.37 2.66 36.88
N GLU A 183 -2.35 3.93 36.47
CA GLU A 183 -1.82 5.02 37.32
C GLU A 183 -2.68 5.30 38.54
N GLN A 184 -3.97 4.93 38.51
CA GLN A 184 -4.93 5.12 39.59
C GLN A 184 -5.29 3.80 40.28
N ASP A 185 -5.35 2.72 39.53
CA ASP A 185 -5.71 1.36 39.95
C ASP A 185 -4.75 0.37 39.31
N ALA A 186 -3.78 -0.12 40.10
CA ALA A 186 -2.69 -0.99 39.63
C ALA A 186 -3.21 -2.32 39.03
N ASP A 187 -4.39 -2.76 39.42
CA ASP A 187 -4.98 -4.03 39.01
C ASP A 187 -5.93 -3.87 37.78
N ALA A 188 -5.98 -2.68 37.21
CA ALA A 188 -6.81 -2.42 36.04
C ALA A 188 -6.41 -3.31 34.87
N GLU A 189 -7.37 -4.08 34.35
CA GLU A 189 -7.23 -4.99 33.22
C GLU A 189 -8.30 -4.70 32.16
N TRP A 190 -8.04 -5.07 30.93
CA TRP A 190 -9.01 -5.02 29.84
C TRP A 190 -8.86 -6.27 28.95
N GLN A 191 -9.98 -6.98 28.79
CA GLN A 191 -10.06 -8.12 27.88
C GLN A 191 -10.70 -7.69 26.55
N ILE A 192 -10.01 -7.93 25.45
CA ILE A 192 -10.47 -7.61 24.10
C ILE A 192 -11.05 -8.85 23.43
N PRO A 193 -12.25 -8.78 22.86
CA PRO A 193 -12.79 -9.88 22.06
C PRO A 193 -11.91 -10.16 20.86
N ALA A 194 -11.56 -11.42 20.64
CA ALA A 194 -10.68 -11.83 19.57
C ALA A 194 -11.23 -13.00 18.77
N GLU A 195 -11.09 -12.93 17.47
CA GLU A 195 -11.16 -14.08 16.57
C GLU A 195 -9.73 -14.58 16.34
N VAL A 196 -9.47 -15.80 16.77
CA VAL A 196 -8.14 -16.40 16.71
C VAL A 196 -8.11 -17.45 15.61
N PHE A 197 -7.25 -17.24 14.63
CA PHE A 197 -6.96 -18.19 13.56
C PHE A 197 -5.74 -19.02 13.97
N LEU A 198 -5.86 -20.34 13.92
CA LEU A 198 -4.82 -21.26 14.32
C LEU A 198 -4.15 -21.88 13.09
N ASP A 199 -2.83 -22.10 13.19
CA ASP A 199 -2.02 -22.90 12.27
C ASP A 199 -2.34 -22.68 10.78
N LEU A 200 -2.26 -21.42 10.37
CA LEU A 200 -2.27 -21.08 8.95
C LEU A 200 -0.94 -21.58 8.36
N ASP A 201 -0.98 -22.77 7.75
CA ASP A 201 0.19 -23.53 7.31
C ASP A 201 1.28 -22.68 6.63
N ALA A 202 2.50 -22.72 7.16
CA ALA A 202 3.69 -22.23 6.46
C ALA A 202 3.93 -23.10 5.18
N PRO A 203 4.37 -22.55 4.04
CA PRO A 203 4.86 -21.20 3.80
C PRO A 203 3.78 -20.18 3.42
N ASN A 204 2.52 -20.54 3.44
CA ASN A 204 1.39 -19.73 2.96
C ASN A 204 0.74 -18.85 4.05
N GLU A 205 1.31 -18.79 5.24
CA GLU A 205 0.76 -18.06 6.38
C GLU A 205 0.45 -16.60 6.07
N VAL A 206 1.42 -15.86 5.56
CA VAL A 206 1.26 -14.44 5.22
C VAL A 206 0.20 -14.24 4.13
N ARG A 207 0.09 -15.16 3.19
CA ARG A 207 -0.94 -15.15 2.16
C ARG A 207 -2.33 -15.30 2.75
N LYS A 208 -2.52 -16.28 3.65
CA LYS A 208 -3.83 -16.53 4.29
C LYS A 208 -4.23 -15.35 5.19
N GLN A 209 -3.30 -14.81 5.95
CA GLN A 209 -3.54 -13.60 6.75
C GLN A 209 -3.94 -12.41 5.85
N ALA A 210 -3.25 -12.20 4.72
CA ALA A 210 -3.60 -11.15 3.76
C ALA A 210 -4.99 -11.36 3.16
N GLN A 211 -5.36 -12.60 2.84
CA GLN A 211 -6.69 -12.93 2.34
C GLN A 211 -7.76 -12.63 3.40
N ILE A 212 -7.60 -13.10 4.63
CA ILE A 212 -8.52 -12.84 5.75
C ILE A 212 -8.67 -11.32 5.96
N PHE A 213 -7.56 -10.57 5.95
CA PHE A 213 -7.60 -9.11 6.07
C PHE A 213 -8.41 -8.45 4.95
N ILE A 214 -8.24 -8.91 3.71
CA ILE A 214 -8.99 -8.41 2.56
C ILE A 214 -10.48 -8.71 2.74
N ASP A 215 -10.83 -9.96 3.03
CA ASP A 215 -12.22 -10.43 3.12
C ASP A 215 -12.99 -9.69 4.22
N VAL A 216 -12.40 -9.56 5.40
CA VAL A 216 -13.02 -8.84 6.52
C VAL A 216 -13.19 -7.36 6.21
N ASN A 217 -12.16 -6.71 5.68
CA ASN A 217 -12.22 -5.28 5.41
C ASN A 217 -13.08 -4.94 4.18
N PHE A 218 -13.16 -5.81 3.19
CA PHE A 218 -14.00 -5.62 2.00
C PHE A 218 -15.49 -5.54 2.38
N ASN A 219 -15.89 -6.32 3.38
CA ASN A 219 -17.28 -6.40 3.83
C ASN A 219 -17.68 -5.31 4.85
N GLN A 220 -16.73 -4.70 5.56
CA GLN A 220 -17.04 -3.77 6.65
C GLN A 220 -17.07 -2.30 6.24
N LYS A 221 -16.17 -1.83 5.41
CA LYS A 221 -16.09 -0.44 4.92
C LYS A 221 -15.17 -0.41 3.72
N LYS A 222 -15.44 0.47 2.75
CA LYS A 222 -14.55 0.62 1.58
C LYS A 222 -13.10 0.77 2.03
N VAL A 223 -12.35 -0.32 1.92
CA VAL A 223 -10.90 -0.31 2.12
C VAL A 223 -10.30 0.56 1.03
N ASP A 224 -9.22 1.26 1.37
CA ASP A 224 -8.44 1.97 0.37
C ASP A 224 -8.06 1.00 -0.76
N ARG A 225 -8.49 1.32 -1.98
CA ARG A 225 -8.27 0.46 -3.15
C ARG A 225 -6.79 0.16 -3.39
N SER A 226 -5.91 1.09 -3.03
CA SER A 226 -4.47 0.89 -3.16
C SER A 226 -3.94 -0.12 -2.16
N LEU A 227 -4.53 -0.21 -0.94
CA LEU A 227 -4.16 -1.23 0.03
C LEU A 227 -4.56 -2.62 -0.46
N VAL A 228 -5.78 -2.74 -0.98
CA VAL A 228 -6.24 -4.01 -1.59
C VAL A 228 -5.30 -4.40 -2.73
N ALA A 229 -4.98 -3.47 -3.63
CA ALA A 229 -4.06 -3.70 -4.74
C ALA A 229 -2.64 -4.12 -4.30
N ASP A 230 -2.16 -3.61 -3.17
CA ASP A 230 -0.86 -3.97 -2.60
C ASP A 230 -0.85 -5.38 -1.96
N LEU A 231 -1.97 -5.81 -1.40
CA LEU A 231 -2.08 -7.10 -0.71
C LEU A 231 -2.40 -8.28 -1.65
N TYR A 232 -3.06 -8.05 -2.77
CA TYR A 232 -3.45 -9.11 -3.70
C TYR A 232 -2.27 -9.97 -4.18
N PRO A 233 -1.12 -9.42 -4.62
CA PRO A 233 0.03 -10.24 -5.00
C PRO A 233 0.54 -11.14 -3.86
N THR A 234 0.50 -10.62 -2.63
CA THR A 234 0.88 -11.40 -1.43
C THR A 234 -0.12 -12.52 -1.16
N ALA A 235 -1.42 -12.25 -1.30
CA ALA A 235 -2.47 -13.25 -1.11
C ALA A 235 -2.41 -14.39 -2.16
N ARG A 236 -1.84 -14.11 -3.34
CA ARG A 236 -1.64 -15.08 -4.42
C ARG A 236 -0.30 -15.81 -4.40
N ALA A 237 0.58 -15.53 -3.46
CA ALA A 237 1.97 -16.00 -3.49
C ALA A 237 2.11 -17.45 -3.98
N GLY A 238 2.88 -17.66 -5.02
CA GLY A 238 3.12 -18.96 -5.66
C GLY A 238 2.09 -19.38 -6.71
N ARG A 239 1.09 -18.56 -7.05
CA ARG A 239 0.16 -18.79 -8.15
C ARG A 239 0.35 -17.74 -9.24
N ASP A 240 0.37 -18.16 -10.49
CA ASP A 240 0.38 -17.23 -11.63
C ASP A 240 -0.88 -16.37 -11.66
N PRO A 241 -0.77 -15.12 -12.14
CA PRO A 241 -1.92 -14.25 -12.31
C PRO A 241 -2.93 -14.85 -13.31
N LEU A 242 -4.21 -14.88 -12.94
CA LEU A 242 -5.27 -15.47 -13.75
C LEU A 242 -5.76 -14.54 -14.87
N ASP A 243 -5.76 -13.23 -14.61
CA ASP A 243 -6.31 -12.23 -15.49
C ASP A 243 -5.44 -10.97 -15.61
N PHE A 244 -5.84 -10.02 -16.44
CA PHE A 244 -5.14 -8.75 -16.64
C PHE A 244 -5.07 -7.90 -15.37
N LYS A 245 -6.09 -7.94 -14.53
CA LYS A 245 -6.14 -7.17 -13.29
C LYS A 245 -5.10 -7.68 -12.30
N GLU A 246 -5.01 -9.00 -12.11
CA GLU A 246 -4.01 -9.60 -11.24
C GLU A 246 -2.59 -9.36 -11.78
N ARG A 247 -2.42 -9.45 -13.09
CA ARG A 247 -1.13 -9.18 -13.76
C ARG A 247 -0.73 -7.72 -13.62
N ALA A 248 -1.67 -6.79 -13.76
CA ALA A 248 -1.43 -5.37 -13.56
C ALA A 248 -0.97 -5.04 -12.13
N GLN A 249 -1.49 -5.75 -11.13
CA GLN A 249 -1.06 -5.60 -9.74
C GLN A 249 0.39 -6.04 -9.53
N ASP A 250 0.78 -7.17 -10.12
CA ASP A 250 2.16 -7.66 -10.05
C ASP A 250 3.14 -6.73 -10.76
N ILE A 251 2.77 -6.26 -11.95
CA ILE A 251 3.58 -5.29 -12.71
C ILE A 251 3.71 -3.98 -11.94
N GLY A 252 2.60 -3.42 -11.45
CA GLY A 252 2.60 -2.18 -10.67
C GLY A 252 3.52 -2.28 -9.46
N ARG A 253 3.52 -3.42 -8.78
CA ARG A 253 4.41 -3.70 -7.66
C ARG A 253 5.89 -3.78 -8.09
N LYS A 254 6.20 -4.48 -9.18
CA LYS A 254 7.57 -4.56 -9.71
C LYS A 254 8.11 -3.20 -10.15
N LEU A 255 7.27 -2.33 -10.73
CA LEU A 255 7.66 -0.98 -11.15
C LEU A 255 8.01 -0.06 -9.98
N MET A 256 7.54 -0.34 -8.77
CA MET A 256 7.84 0.45 -7.57
C MET A 256 8.97 -0.13 -6.70
N LEU A 257 9.49 -1.31 -7.01
CA LEU A 257 10.63 -1.91 -6.30
C LEU A 257 11.94 -1.16 -6.57
N GLU A 258 13.01 -1.49 -5.82
CA GLU A 258 14.31 -0.77 -5.83
C GLU A 258 14.94 -0.56 -7.21
N THR A 259 14.67 -1.45 -8.14
CA THR A 259 15.16 -1.38 -9.53
C THR A 259 14.16 -0.76 -10.50
N GLY A 260 12.94 -0.50 -10.05
CA GLY A 260 11.86 0.03 -10.88
C GLY A 260 11.96 1.54 -11.11
N PRO A 261 11.39 2.04 -12.22
CA PRO A 261 11.43 3.47 -12.55
C PRO A 261 10.58 4.34 -11.61
N LEU A 262 9.66 3.76 -10.87
CA LEU A 262 8.69 4.46 -10.01
C LEU A 262 9.01 4.35 -8.50
N VAL A 263 10.23 4.00 -8.16
CA VAL A 263 10.70 3.95 -6.76
C VAL A 263 10.48 5.29 -6.08
N GLY A 264 9.76 5.28 -4.95
CA GLY A 264 9.44 6.48 -4.17
C GLY A 264 8.35 7.37 -4.77
N MET A 265 7.79 7.01 -5.93
CA MET A 265 6.72 7.76 -6.61
C MET A 265 5.33 7.18 -6.39
N ILE A 266 5.22 5.98 -5.85
CA ILE A 266 3.95 5.30 -5.61
C ILE A 266 3.53 5.48 -4.16
N GLN A 267 2.31 5.92 -3.94
CA GLN A 267 1.72 6.00 -2.61
C GLN A 267 1.35 4.60 -2.13
N ILE A 268 2.10 4.12 -1.16
CA ILE A 268 1.77 2.90 -0.43
C ILE A 268 0.82 3.28 0.71
N PRO A 269 -0.30 2.59 0.87
CA PRO A 269 -1.24 2.85 1.95
C PRO A 269 -0.55 2.74 3.32
N GLY A 270 -0.74 3.74 4.16
CA GLY A 270 -0.16 3.79 5.49
C GLY A 270 1.26 4.38 5.57
N ILE A 271 1.92 4.66 4.46
CA ILE A 271 3.17 5.42 4.43
C ILE A 271 2.87 6.87 4.06
N ARG A 272 3.27 7.83 4.89
CA ARG A 272 3.21 9.25 4.56
C ARG A 272 4.48 9.64 3.81
N TYR A 273 4.34 9.79 2.52
CA TYR A 273 5.39 10.43 1.74
C TYR A 273 5.28 11.94 1.95
N GLY A 274 6.37 12.62 2.28
CA GLY A 274 6.41 14.10 2.42
C GLY A 274 6.16 14.85 1.11
N VAL A 275 5.71 14.16 0.05
CA VAL A 275 5.50 14.66 -1.30
C VAL A 275 4.01 14.58 -1.63
N LYS A 276 3.44 15.70 -2.08
CA LYS A 276 1.99 15.82 -2.35
C LYS A 276 1.51 15.15 -3.64
N ASP A 277 2.41 14.74 -4.53
CA ASP A 277 2.07 14.34 -5.91
C ASP A 277 2.46 12.89 -6.23
N VAL A 278 2.29 11.98 -5.28
CA VAL A 278 2.52 10.54 -5.50
C VAL A 278 1.36 9.87 -6.24
N ILE A 279 1.67 8.82 -6.99
CA ILE A 279 0.69 8.02 -7.71
C ILE A 279 0.02 7.06 -6.73
N ALA A 280 -1.30 7.00 -6.71
CA ALA A 280 -2.00 5.93 -6.02
C ALA A 280 -1.80 4.60 -6.76
N LEU A 281 -1.37 3.55 -6.06
CA LEU A 281 -1.10 2.24 -6.67
C LEU A 281 -2.30 1.70 -7.46
N ALA A 282 -3.52 1.86 -6.93
CA ALA A 282 -4.73 1.45 -7.63
C ALA A 282 -4.95 2.19 -8.97
N THR A 283 -4.54 3.45 -9.05
CA THR A 283 -4.63 4.23 -10.30
C THR A 283 -3.61 3.74 -11.33
N LEU A 284 -2.39 3.46 -10.88
CA LEU A 284 -1.35 2.87 -11.74
C LEU A 284 -1.80 1.52 -12.28
N ASN A 285 -2.27 0.63 -11.40
CA ASN A 285 -2.71 -0.71 -11.78
C ASN A 285 -3.87 -0.68 -12.78
N GLY A 286 -4.86 0.20 -12.59
CA GLY A 286 -5.95 0.36 -13.55
C GLY A 286 -5.46 0.77 -14.94
N LYS A 287 -4.45 1.64 -15.02
CA LYS A 287 -3.85 2.03 -16.30
C LYS A 287 -2.99 0.95 -16.92
N ILE A 288 -2.28 0.17 -16.12
CA ILE A 288 -1.56 -1.00 -16.61
C ILE A 288 -2.56 -2.02 -17.17
N GLU A 289 -3.66 -2.31 -16.45
CA GLU A 289 -4.72 -3.20 -16.91
C GLU A 289 -5.28 -2.80 -18.27
N ASP A 290 -5.52 -1.49 -18.51
CA ASP A 290 -6.01 -0.94 -19.78
C ASP A 290 -5.06 -1.23 -20.97
N VAL A 291 -3.74 -1.29 -20.74
CA VAL A 291 -2.74 -1.46 -21.83
C VAL A 291 -2.29 -2.90 -22.04
N LEU A 292 -2.51 -3.81 -21.10
CA LEU A 292 -2.08 -5.20 -21.22
C LEU A 292 -2.64 -5.93 -22.44
N PRO A 293 -3.95 -5.79 -22.78
CA PRO A 293 -4.48 -6.41 -23.98
C PRO A 293 -3.82 -5.91 -25.28
N ILE A 294 -3.36 -4.65 -25.27
CA ILE A 294 -2.65 -4.05 -26.41
C ILE A 294 -1.25 -4.65 -26.53
N LEU A 295 -0.57 -4.82 -25.39
CA LEU A 295 0.77 -5.43 -25.35
C LEU A 295 0.73 -6.86 -25.90
N GLU A 296 -0.25 -7.67 -25.48
CA GLU A 296 -0.40 -9.06 -25.97
C GLU A 296 -0.64 -9.11 -27.48
N LYS A 297 -1.58 -8.30 -27.98
CA LYS A 297 -1.81 -8.18 -29.43
C LYS A 297 -0.56 -7.74 -30.21
N CYS A 298 0.34 -7.06 -29.54
CA CYS A 298 1.62 -6.61 -30.08
C CYS A 298 2.79 -7.57 -29.79
N SER A 299 2.53 -8.81 -29.38
CA SER A 299 3.52 -9.84 -29.08
C SER A 299 4.50 -9.46 -27.95
N VAL A 300 4.01 -8.68 -26.98
CA VAL A 300 4.66 -8.48 -25.68
C VAL A 300 3.86 -9.29 -24.66
N GLU A 301 4.23 -10.54 -24.52
CA GLU A 301 3.48 -11.52 -23.76
C GLU A 301 4.23 -11.91 -22.46
N GLY A 302 3.44 -12.25 -21.44
CA GLY A 302 3.98 -12.69 -20.16
C GLY A 302 4.38 -11.55 -19.23
N LEU A 303 4.39 -11.87 -17.93
CA LEU A 303 4.57 -10.91 -16.84
C LEU A 303 5.90 -10.15 -16.93
N GLU A 304 7.00 -10.86 -17.22
CA GLU A 304 8.34 -10.27 -17.24
C GLU A 304 8.49 -9.31 -18.44
N ALA A 305 8.17 -9.76 -19.67
CA ALA A 305 8.31 -8.94 -20.87
C ALA A 305 7.41 -7.69 -20.80
N GLN A 306 6.19 -7.83 -20.29
CA GLN A 306 5.29 -6.70 -20.08
C GLN A 306 5.82 -5.72 -19.03
N THR A 307 6.39 -6.24 -17.93
CA THR A 307 7.01 -5.41 -16.89
C THR A 307 8.20 -4.63 -17.43
N GLU A 308 9.11 -5.30 -18.13
CA GLU A 308 10.30 -4.68 -18.71
C GLU A 308 9.93 -3.63 -19.75
N PHE A 309 8.96 -3.91 -20.60
CA PHE A 309 8.51 -2.97 -21.62
C PHE A 309 7.89 -1.71 -20.98
N LEU A 310 7.01 -1.86 -19.98
CA LEU A 310 6.40 -0.73 -19.30
C LEU A 310 7.42 0.05 -18.47
N ALA A 311 8.37 -0.62 -17.83
CA ALA A 311 9.49 0.02 -17.15
C ALA A 311 10.32 0.86 -18.11
N GLN A 312 10.63 0.33 -19.29
CA GLN A 312 11.34 1.03 -20.35
C GLN A 312 10.58 2.27 -20.85
N CYS A 313 9.27 2.16 -21.08
CA CYS A 313 8.44 3.29 -21.50
C CYS A 313 8.42 4.42 -20.47
N LEU A 314 8.25 4.08 -19.19
CA LEU A 314 8.26 5.04 -18.09
C LEU A 314 9.64 5.67 -17.90
N THR A 315 10.70 4.86 -17.97
CA THR A 315 12.08 5.36 -17.90
C THR A 315 12.39 6.32 -19.05
N ALA A 316 11.99 5.97 -20.27
CA ALA A 316 12.18 6.83 -21.44
C ALA A 316 11.48 8.20 -21.27
N TRP A 317 10.28 8.22 -20.70
CA TRP A 317 9.61 9.48 -20.38
C TRP A 317 10.35 10.29 -19.32
N LEU A 318 10.76 9.63 -18.24
CA LEU A 318 11.50 10.29 -17.16
C LEU A 318 12.84 10.84 -17.65
N ASP A 319 13.50 10.14 -18.54
CA ASP A 319 14.76 10.57 -19.17
C ASP A 319 14.52 11.73 -20.13
N ALA A 320 13.49 11.66 -20.97
CA ALA A 320 13.07 12.74 -21.88
C ALA A 320 12.68 14.03 -21.14
N SER A 321 12.19 13.90 -19.91
CA SER A 321 11.76 15.05 -19.09
C SER A 321 12.87 15.66 -18.22
N GLY A 322 14.14 15.29 -18.41
CA GLY A 322 15.28 15.89 -17.71
C GLY A 322 15.54 15.33 -16.31
N ARG A 323 15.13 14.08 -16.01
CA ARG A 323 15.31 13.42 -14.71
C ARG A 323 16.76 13.37 -14.21
N PHE A 324 17.74 13.47 -15.06
CA PHE A 324 19.14 13.16 -14.74
C PHE A 324 19.76 14.02 -13.63
N GLU A 325 19.31 15.24 -13.43
CA GLU A 325 19.79 16.07 -12.33
C GLU A 325 19.24 15.65 -10.96
N SER A 326 18.16 14.91 -10.92
CA SER A 326 17.43 14.63 -9.67
C SER A 326 17.68 13.24 -9.06
N LYS A 327 18.59 12.40 -9.58
CA LYS A 327 18.94 11.10 -8.93
C LYS A 327 19.34 11.27 -7.45
N LYS A 328 19.91 12.41 -7.06
CA LYS A 328 20.18 12.76 -5.66
C LYS A 328 18.90 13.11 -4.88
N ALA A 329 17.92 13.73 -5.54
CA ALA A 329 16.65 14.11 -4.92
C ALA A 329 15.73 12.92 -4.68
N LEU A 330 15.70 11.95 -5.60
CA LEU A 330 14.97 10.69 -5.45
C LEU A 330 15.50 9.83 -4.29
N LYS A 331 16.83 9.71 -4.13
CA LYS A 331 17.45 9.04 -2.98
C LYS A 331 17.09 9.69 -1.64
N ARG A 332 16.73 10.96 -1.63
CA ARG A 332 16.35 11.72 -0.43
C ARG A 332 14.83 11.80 -0.22
N GLY A 333 14.01 11.12 -1.03
CA GLY A 333 12.55 11.19 -0.95
C GLY A 333 11.97 12.57 -1.31
N ARG A 334 12.75 13.43 -1.95
CA ARG A 334 12.32 14.74 -2.44
C ARG A 334 12.21 14.68 -3.95
N LEU A 335 11.00 14.41 -4.45
CA LEU A 335 10.66 14.75 -5.83
C LEU A 335 10.72 16.28 -5.94
N ASP A 336 11.37 16.79 -6.97
CA ASP A 336 11.29 18.21 -7.25
C ASP A 336 9.84 18.56 -7.54
N SER A 337 9.18 19.23 -6.57
CA SER A 337 7.76 19.61 -6.66
C SER A 337 7.48 20.61 -7.80
N GLN A 338 8.51 21.12 -8.42
CA GLN A 338 8.45 22.06 -9.55
C GLN A 338 8.35 21.34 -10.90
N ASN A 339 8.87 20.11 -11.03
CA ASN A 339 8.84 19.39 -12.29
C ASN A 339 7.52 18.61 -12.45
N VAL A 340 6.69 19.08 -13.36
CA VAL A 340 5.35 18.53 -13.61
C VAL A 340 5.39 17.13 -14.22
N ALA A 341 6.46 16.79 -14.92
CA ALA A 341 6.63 15.49 -15.55
C ALA A 341 6.61 14.32 -14.54
N TYR A 342 6.93 14.61 -13.27
CA TYR A 342 6.93 13.61 -12.19
C TYR A 342 5.63 13.55 -11.40
N GLN A 343 4.65 14.40 -11.73
CA GLN A 343 3.36 14.31 -11.05
C GLN A 343 2.68 12.99 -11.40
N GLY A 344 2.18 12.30 -10.38
CA GLY A 344 1.63 10.97 -10.52
C GLY A 344 0.58 10.82 -11.62
N ARG A 345 -0.24 11.85 -11.80
CA ARG A 345 -1.26 11.87 -12.85
C ARG A 345 -0.68 11.96 -14.25
N ILE A 346 0.42 12.69 -14.41
CA ILE A 346 1.13 12.81 -15.70
C ILE A 346 1.80 11.49 -16.05
N LEU A 347 2.53 10.88 -15.09
CA LEU A 347 3.17 9.58 -15.31
C LEU A 347 2.16 8.49 -15.70
N VAL A 348 0.99 8.48 -15.05
CA VAL A 348 -0.08 7.53 -15.41
C VAL A 348 -0.62 7.81 -16.82
N SER A 349 -0.72 9.08 -17.22
CA SER A 349 -1.20 9.41 -18.58
C SER A 349 -0.22 9.02 -19.70
N ILE A 350 1.07 8.84 -19.37
CA ILE A 350 2.06 8.34 -20.33
C ILE A 350 1.79 6.91 -20.75
N LEU A 351 1.17 6.10 -19.89
CA LEU A 351 0.76 4.74 -20.26
C LEU A 351 -0.26 4.74 -21.40
N ASP A 352 -1.05 5.81 -21.56
CA ASP A 352 -1.96 5.97 -22.70
C ASP A 352 -1.20 6.15 -24.04
N LEU A 353 0.11 6.44 -24.02
CA LEU A 353 0.96 6.54 -25.23
C LEU A 353 1.65 5.21 -25.58
N VAL A 354 1.47 4.15 -24.79
CA VAL A 354 2.07 2.83 -25.05
C VAL A 354 1.81 2.33 -26.48
N PRO A 355 0.60 2.44 -27.06
CA PRO A 355 0.40 2.07 -28.45
C PRO A 355 1.28 2.85 -29.44
N ALA A 356 1.47 4.14 -29.18
CA ALA A 356 2.33 4.97 -30.03
C ALA A 356 3.81 4.61 -29.91
N MET A 357 4.25 4.26 -28.70
CA MET A 357 5.62 3.78 -28.45
C MET A 357 5.88 2.45 -29.17
N LEU A 358 4.94 1.51 -29.09
CA LEU A 358 4.99 0.25 -29.84
C LEU A 358 5.07 0.50 -31.35
N TRP A 359 4.23 1.39 -31.86
CA TRP A 359 4.24 1.74 -33.29
C TRP A 359 5.58 2.34 -33.73
N GLU A 360 6.17 3.26 -32.94
CA GLU A 360 7.46 3.86 -33.24
C GLU A 360 8.58 2.83 -33.27
N LEU A 361 8.63 1.91 -32.31
CA LEU A 361 9.64 0.84 -32.27
C LEU A 361 9.49 -0.12 -33.45
N ARG A 362 8.26 -0.52 -33.80
CA ARG A 362 7.98 -1.36 -34.97
C ARG A 362 8.36 -0.69 -36.29
N LYS A 363 7.99 0.58 -36.45
CA LYS A 363 8.34 1.38 -37.63
C LYS A 363 9.86 1.47 -37.84
N THR A 364 10.62 1.58 -36.75
CA THR A 364 12.07 1.66 -36.80
C THR A 364 12.76 0.30 -36.73
N LYS A 365 12.01 -0.80 -36.71
CA LYS A 365 12.52 -2.17 -36.55
C LYS A 365 13.43 -2.33 -35.32
N THR A 366 13.14 -1.59 -34.26
CA THR A 366 13.88 -1.64 -32.99
C THR A 366 13.30 -2.77 -32.14
N PRO A 367 14.11 -3.64 -31.52
CA PRO A 367 13.61 -4.64 -30.56
C PRO A 367 12.81 -3.98 -29.46
N LEU A 368 11.65 -4.58 -29.06
CA LEU A 368 10.71 -3.93 -28.14
C LEU A 368 11.30 -3.68 -26.75
N VAL A 369 12.14 -4.61 -26.28
CA VAL A 369 12.83 -4.51 -25.00
C VAL A 369 14.33 -4.50 -25.25
N SER A 370 14.99 -3.34 -25.12
CA SER A 370 16.43 -3.17 -25.28
C SER A 370 16.89 -1.77 -24.91
N SER A 371 18.18 -1.58 -24.64
CA SER A 371 18.76 -0.24 -24.44
C SER A 371 18.52 0.68 -25.65
N LYS A 372 18.61 0.13 -26.87
CA LYS A 372 18.32 0.88 -28.10
C LYS A 372 16.86 1.36 -28.17
N ALA A 373 15.92 0.54 -27.69
CA ALA A 373 14.52 0.95 -27.60
C ALA A 373 14.32 2.08 -26.62
N GLN A 374 14.96 2.00 -25.43
CA GLN A 374 14.89 3.08 -24.45
C GLN A 374 15.46 4.39 -25.01
N GLU A 375 16.64 4.37 -25.59
CA GLU A 375 17.23 5.57 -26.23
C GLU A 375 16.36 6.13 -27.35
N ARG A 376 15.78 5.23 -28.16
CA ARG A 376 14.87 5.65 -29.23
C ARG A 376 13.63 6.33 -28.70
N LEU A 377 12.97 5.71 -27.70
CA LEU A 377 11.78 6.24 -27.08
C LEU A 377 12.07 7.55 -26.35
N THR A 378 13.21 7.66 -25.63
CA THR A 378 13.63 8.89 -24.96
C THR A 378 13.72 10.06 -25.95
N ARG A 379 14.45 9.89 -27.05
CA ARG A 379 14.56 10.93 -28.10
C ARG A 379 13.21 11.27 -28.71
N TRP A 380 12.45 10.25 -29.06
CA TRP A 380 11.14 10.43 -29.70
C TRP A 380 10.12 11.15 -28.79
N LEU A 381 10.12 10.85 -27.47
CA LEU A 381 9.29 11.53 -26.48
C LEU A 381 9.75 12.95 -26.22
N HIS A 382 11.05 13.20 -26.18
CA HIS A 382 11.63 14.55 -26.07
C HIS A 382 11.19 15.40 -27.27
N ASP A 383 11.34 14.91 -28.50
CA ASP A 383 10.88 15.59 -29.71
C ASP A 383 9.36 15.83 -29.70
N ALA A 384 8.58 14.90 -29.16
CA ALA A 384 7.14 15.09 -29.00
C ALA A 384 6.81 16.17 -27.98
N ALA A 385 7.52 16.20 -26.84
CA ALA A 385 7.36 17.23 -25.82
C ALA A 385 7.75 18.62 -26.34
N ASP A 386 8.80 18.70 -27.15
CA ASP A 386 9.22 19.96 -27.83
C ASP A 386 8.12 20.43 -28.81
N ARG A 387 7.66 19.56 -29.71
CA ARG A 387 6.54 19.87 -30.62
C ARG A 387 5.26 20.26 -29.89
N ALA A 388 5.01 19.70 -28.71
CA ALA A 388 3.90 20.06 -27.83
C ALA A 388 4.14 21.38 -27.10
N ALA A 389 5.29 22.02 -27.31
CA ALA A 389 5.77 23.20 -26.58
C ALA A 389 5.76 23.00 -25.04
N LEU A 390 6.06 21.78 -24.61
CA LEU A 390 6.15 21.42 -23.18
C LEU A 390 7.57 21.63 -22.62
N LEU A 391 8.54 21.95 -23.48
CA LEU A 391 9.92 22.24 -23.09
C LEU A 391 10.21 23.74 -23.23
N ASP A 392 11.06 24.23 -22.33
CA ASP A 392 11.70 25.53 -22.41
C ASP A 392 13.19 25.34 -22.15
N ASN A 393 14.04 25.55 -23.15
CA ASN A 393 15.48 25.27 -23.11
C ASN A 393 15.79 23.83 -22.65
N ASP A 394 15.16 22.83 -23.28
CA ASP A 394 15.27 21.41 -22.95
C ASP A 394 14.77 21.01 -21.55
N VAL A 395 14.23 21.94 -20.81
CA VAL A 395 13.64 21.72 -19.47
C VAL A 395 12.12 21.72 -19.57
N PHE A 396 11.49 20.78 -18.88
CA PHE A 396 10.03 20.72 -18.82
C PHE A 396 9.44 21.98 -18.20
N ILE A 397 8.40 22.55 -18.82
CA ILE A 397 7.76 23.79 -18.32
C ILE A 397 7.34 23.65 -16.86
N GLY A 398 7.50 24.72 -16.10
CA GLY A 398 7.17 24.74 -14.67
C GLY A 398 5.66 24.64 -14.39
N LYS A 399 5.32 24.35 -13.14
CA LYS A 399 3.95 24.14 -12.66
C LYS A 399 3.00 25.31 -12.98
N THR A 400 3.50 26.55 -12.93
CA THR A 400 2.71 27.75 -13.23
C THR A 400 2.27 27.78 -14.68
N GLU A 401 3.20 27.56 -15.63
CA GLU A 401 2.87 27.53 -17.06
C GLU A 401 1.98 26.35 -17.39
N PHE A 402 2.22 25.20 -16.79
CA PHE A 402 1.38 24.01 -16.94
C PHE A 402 -0.07 24.26 -16.48
N LYS A 403 -0.24 25.01 -15.35
CA LYS A 403 -1.55 25.44 -14.87
C LYS A 403 -2.20 26.43 -15.83
N ASN A 404 -1.42 27.40 -16.35
CA ASN A 404 -1.90 28.41 -17.29
C ASN A 404 -2.46 27.77 -18.58
N ARG A 405 -1.89 26.63 -19.00
CA ARG A 405 -2.36 25.84 -20.15
C ARG A 405 -3.53 24.89 -19.80
N LYS A 406 -4.08 24.98 -18.60
CA LYS A 406 -5.22 24.18 -18.12
C LYS A 406 -4.96 22.66 -18.09
N TYR A 407 -3.70 22.23 -18.01
CA TYR A 407 -3.37 20.79 -17.88
C TYR A 407 -3.58 20.24 -16.48
N LEU A 408 -3.85 21.06 -15.47
CA LEU A 408 -4.17 20.64 -14.10
C LEU A 408 -5.67 20.44 -13.95
N GLY A 409 -6.03 19.44 -13.11
CA GLY A 409 -7.43 19.06 -12.87
C GLY A 409 -7.88 17.85 -13.69
N SER A 410 -9.09 17.37 -13.44
CA SER A 410 -9.59 16.12 -14.06
C SER A 410 -9.70 16.17 -15.60
N GLY A 411 -10.11 17.32 -16.15
CA GLY A 411 -10.14 17.54 -17.59
C GLY A 411 -8.78 17.88 -18.21
N GLY A 412 -7.88 18.44 -17.41
CA GLY A 412 -6.57 18.91 -17.88
C GLY A 412 -5.62 17.79 -18.28
N ILE A 413 -5.72 16.62 -17.61
CA ILE A 413 -4.92 15.43 -17.93
C ILE A 413 -5.27 14.88 -19.29
N GLY A 414 -6.57 14.85 -19.63
CA GLY A 414 -7.04 14.49 -20.97
C GLY A 414 -6.46 15.42 -22.02
N LEU A 415 -6.52 16.73 -21.79
CA LEU A 415 -5.93 17.73 -22.70
C LEU A 415 -4.41 17.56 -22.86
N PHE A 416 -3.68 17.29 -21.76
CA PHE A 416 -2.25 17.02 -21.81
C PHE A 416 -1.94 15.77 -22.66
N ARG A 417 -2.63 14.67 -22.42
CA ARG A 417 -2.53 13.44 -23.19
C ARG A 417 -2.79 13.71 -24.69
N ASP A 418 -3.89 14.40 -24.99
CA ASP A 418 -4.27 14.69 -26.36
C ASP A 418 -3.27 15.64 -27.05
N THR A 419 -2.67 16.57 -26.28
CA THR A 419 -1.57 17.42 -26.78
C THR A 419 -0.36 16.58 -27.16
N LEU A 420 0.04 15.61 -26.35
CA LEU A 420 1.12 14.69 -26.70
C LEU A 420 0.78 13.85 -27.93
N TRP A 421 -0.43 13.27 -27.97
CA TRP A 421 -0.88 12.53 -29.15
C TRP A 421 -0.85 13.37 -30.42
N ALA A 422 -1.33 14.60 -30.35
CA ALA A 422 -1.27 15.53 -31.49
C ALA A 422 0.17 15.84 -31.90
N ALA A 423 1.09 15.99 -30.93
CA ALA A 423 2.50 16.24 -31.15
C ALA A 423 3.27 15.06 -31.76
N LEU A 424 2.73 13.84 -31.69
CA LEU A 424 3.29 12.67 -32.40
C LEU A 424 3.13 12.78 -33.91
N GLY A 425 2.29 13.71 -34.40
CA GLY A 425 2.26 14.13 -35.79
C GLY A 425 3.50 14.94 -36.17
N THR A 426 3.56 15.32 -37.45
CA THR A 426 4.71 16.04 -38.01
C THR A 426 4.66 17.55 -37.76
N LYS A 427 3.56 18.08 -37.26
CA LYS A 427 3.34 19.53 -37.07
C LYS A 427 3.40 19.91 -35.59
N PRO A 428 4.04 21.02 -35.23
CA PRO A 428 3.99 21.56 -33.88
C PRO A 428 2.56 21.88 -33.45
N VAL A 429 2.26 21.64 -32.16
CA VAL A 429 1.00 22.01 -31.54
C VAL A 429 1.12 23.44 -31.00
N PRO A 430 0.29 24.40 -31.45
CA PRO A 430 0.36 25.76 -30.98
C PRO A 430 0.13 25.85 -29.45
N ARG A 431 0.89 26.70 -28.75
CA ARG A 431 0.79 26.89 -27.27
C ARG A 431 -0.62 27.24 -26.78
N ARG A 432 -1.44 27.89 -27.63
CA ARG A 432 -2.82 28.30 -27.35
C ARG A 432 -3.81 27.67 -28.32
N ALA A 433 -3.55 26.42 -28.70
CA ALA A 433 -4.49 25.74 -29.60
C ALA A 433 -5.81 25.45 -28.85
N ASP A 434 -6.89 25.50 -29.62
CA ASP A 434 -8.21 25.12 -29.16
C ASP A 434 -8.21 23.64 -28.71
N PRO A 435 -8.69 23.31 -27.47
CA PRO A 435 -8.75 21.96 -26.97
C PRO A 435 -9.49 20.98 -27.90
N GLU A 436 -10.58 21.42 -28.54
CA GLU A 436 -11.36 20.57 -29.48
C GLU A 436 -10.55 20.23 -30.72
N LYS A 437 -9.80 21.21 -31.25
CA LYS A 437 -8.90 20.97 -32.39
C LYS A 437 -7.76 20.03 -32.02
N ILE A 438 -7.20 20.17 -30.81
CA ILE A 438 -6.17 19.26 -30.29
C ILE A 438 -6.72 17.84 -30.22
N ALA A 439 -7.90 17.64 -29.60
CA ALA A 439 -8.53 16.34 -29.45
C ALA A 439 -8.84 15.70 -30.81
N MET A 440 -9.31 16.49 -31.80
CA MET A 440 -9.56 16.00 -33.15
C MET A 440 -8.27 15.52 -33.85
N VAL A 441 -7.18 16.24 -33.72
CA VAL A 441 -5.88 15.84 -34.29
C VAL A 441 -5.35 14.60 -33.58
N ALA A 442 -5.40 14.58 -32.25
CA ALA A 442 -5.02 13.43 -31.44
C ALA A 442 -5.79 12.17 -31.86
N GLY A 443 -7.11 12.26 -31.96
CA GLY A 443 -7.97 11.14 -32.39
C GLY A 443 -7.63 10.58 -33.78
N ARG A 444 -7.28 11.44 -34.71
CA ARG A 444 -6.80 11.00 -36.04
C ARG A 444 -5.49 10.24 -35.97
N ILE A 445 -4.55 10.71 -35.18
CA ILE A 445 -3.25 10.05 -34.99
C ILE A 445 -3.42 8.73 -34.26
N GLN A 446 -4.21 8.70 -33.20
CA GLN A 446 -4.56 7.47 -32.49
C GLN A 446 -5.14 6.44 -33.45
N SER A 447 -6.17 6.79 -34.20
CA SER A 447 -6.81 5.89 -35.18
C SER A 447 -5.81 5.35 -36.19
N LYS A 448 -4.86 6.16 -36.65
CA LYS A 448 -3.78 5.72 -37.54
C LYS A 448 -2.86 4.71 -36.88
N VAL A 449 -2.45 4.98 -35.64
CA VAL A 449 -1.56 4.11 -34.85
C VAL A 449 -2.25 2.77 -34.56
N TYR A 450 -3.47 2.80 -34.03
CA TYR A 450 -4.23 1.58 -33.75
C TYR A 450 -4.43 0.71 -34.98
N ARG A 451 -4.82 1.31 -36.12
CA ARG A 451 -4.92 0.60 -37.38
C ARG A 451 -3.59 0.00 -37.84
N ALA A 452 -2.49 0.72 -37.67
CA ALA A 452 -1.16 0.24 -38.05
C ALA A 452 -0.66 -0.90 -37.15
N LEU A 453 -1.13 -0.97 -35.90
CA LEU A 453 -0.87 -2.07 -34.98
C LEU A 453 -1.82 -3.26 -35.16
N GLY A 454 -2.90 -3.11 -35.89
CA GLY A 454 -3.93 -4.13 -36.05
C GLY A 454 -4.86 -4.29 -34.85
N ILE A 455 -5.09 -3.21 -34.11
CA ILE A 455 -5.89 -3.17 -32.86
C ILE A 455 -7.01 -2.13 -32.95
#